data_9b1f9f6aa971535c2b138466642b4cbf
#
_entry.id   9b1f9f6aa971535c2b138466642b4cbf
#
_cell.length_a   1.000
_cell.length_b   1.000
_cell.length_c   1.000
_cell.angle_alpha   90.00
_cell.angle_beta   90.00
_cell.angle_gamma   90.00
#
_symmetry.space_group_name_H-M   'P 1'
#
loop_
_entity.id
_entity.type
_entity.pdbx_description
1 polymer ?
#
loop_
_entity_poly.entity_id
_entity_poly.type
_entity_poly.pdbx_seq_one_letter_code
_entity_poly.pdbx_strand_id
1 'polypeptide(L)'
;MTTIYTLCTQKFKYGAFALINSIRQLGANNPIIIATDINLPELNNVAGITQVIIKNDWNPVNLKPLLLLQHPSENFIFFDADIVVTNAQFIPELERLITNDKFITCIEGIVVDNEYRRSYWSEIHHTNNGLANHKWYYNSGFFAGNMATHKSLLNNWMELSSRYLDLSALFFSDSRLPMQDQDILNAILQNTPSNNIISIQMPDWYSVVVPQHSFYATGIFKPHAFVHCTGKNKPWDIIATPARLPNSYDNEWYKYLLKQTTPIKSDYKISYLQRQWFERTALSRIVIKIKKIFG
;
A
#
# COMPACT_ATOMS: atom_id res chain seq x y z
N MET A 1 -11.07 0.74 19.49
CA MET A 1 -10.98 1.88 18.52
C MET A 1 -10.02 1.51 17.40
N THR A 2 -10.38 1.81 16.14
CA THR A 2 -9.56 1.47 14.98
C THR A 2 -8.61 2.61 14.62
N THR A 3 -7.33 2.35 14.50
CA THR A 3 -6.29 3.30 14.07
C THR A 3 -5.79 2.93 12.67
N ILE A 4 -5.62 3.93 11.82
CA ILE A 4 -5.05 3.76 10.49
C ILE A 4 -3.56 4.07 10.57
N TYR A 5 -2.75 3.24 9.92
CA TYR A 5 -1.30 3.38 9.89
C TYR A 5 -0.81 3.53 8.46
N THR A 6 0.19 4.36 8.29
CA THR A 6 0.96 4.45 7.05
C THR A 6 2.41 4.78 7.35
N LEU A 7 3.29 4.48 6.41
CA LEU A 7 4.72 4.74 6.53
C LEU A 7 5.21 5.39 5.24
N CYS A 8 5.92 6.49 5.34
CA CYS A 8 6.51 7.12 4.17
C CYS A 8 7.87 7.74 4.47
N THR A 9 8.75 7.74 3.49
CA THR A 9 9.91 8.62 3.48
C THR A 9 9.54 9.97 2.89
N GLN A 10 10.43 10.96 3.02
CA GLN A 10 10.27 12.26 2.38
C GLN A 10 9.90 12.14 0.89
N LYS A 11 10.48 11.18 0.20
CA LYS A 11 10.21 10.90 -1.22
C LYS A 11 8.73 10.54 -1.48
N PHE A 12 8.07 9.88 -0.53
CA PHE A 12 6.69 9.41 -0.66
C PHE A 12 5.65 10.31 0.01
N LYS A 13 6.06 11.47 0.58
CA LYS A 13 5.16 12.36 1.32
C LYS A 13 3.90 12.75 0.55
N TYR A 14 4.01 13.00 -0.75
CA TYR A 14 2.86 13.39 -1.57
C TYR A 14 1.86 12.24 -1.83
N GLY A 15 2.32 11.02 -1.81
CA GLY A 15 1.45 9.85 -1.81
C GLY A 15 0.69 9.74 -0.48
N ALA A 16 1.42 9.79 0.64
CA ALA A 16 0.82 9.76 1.98
C ALA A 16 -0.21 10.90 2.19
N PHE A 17 0.06 12.09 1.69
CA PHE A 17 -0.91 13.20 1.76
C PHE A 17 -2.18 12.90 0.96
N ALA A 18 -2.04 12.34 -0.24
CA ALA A 18 -3.19 11.94 -1.04
C ALA A 18 -4.01 10.82 -0.36
N LEU A 19 -3.34 9.83 0.24
CA LEU A 19 -3.97 8.79 1.05
C LEU A 19 -4.78 9.41 2.20
N ILE A 20 -4.16 10.20 3.05
CA ILE A 20 -4.80 10.81 4.23
C ILE A 20 -5.97 11.70 3.80
N ASN A 21 -5.75 12.53 2.79
CA ASN A 21 -6.79 13.41 2.25
C ASN A 21 -7.98 12.61 1.70
N SER A 22 -7.73 11.48 1.01
CA SER A 22 -8.80 10.62 0.51
C SER A 22 -9.64 10.02 1.65
N ILE A 23 -8.97 9.52 2.69
CA ILE A 23 -9.63 8.97 3.88
C ILE A 23 -10.53 10.02 4.54
N ARG A 24 -10.01 11.22 4.78
CA ARG A 24 -10.75 12.31 5.43
C ARG A 24 -11.92 12.82 4.59
N GLN A 25 -11.74 12.95 3.28
CA GLN A 25 -12.81 13.40 2.39
C GLN A 25 -13.93 12.37 2.21
N LEU A 26 -13.61 11.10 2.35
CA LEU A 26 -14.61 10.03 2.34
C LEU A 26 -15.32 9.88 3.69
N GLY A 27 -15.03 10.74 4.66
CA GLY A 27 -15.75 10.85 5.93
C GLY A 27 -15.18 10.02 7.08
N ALA A 28 -14.06 9.29 6.88
CA ALA A 28 -13.45 8.52 7.96
C ALA A 28 -12.60 9.43 8.86
N ASN A 29 -12.92 9.43 10.16
CA ASN A 29 -12.26 10.26 11.18
C ASN A 29 -11.36 9.47 12.14
N ASN A 30 -11.03 8.24 11.79
CA ASN A 30 -10.13 7.39 12.57
C ASN A 30 -8.81 8.09 12.88
N PRO A 31 -8.20 7.88 14.05
CA PRO A 31 -6.82 8.28 14.29
C PRO A 31 -5.90 7.73 13.20
N ILE A 32 -4.99 8.56 12.72
CA ILE A 32 -3.97 8.15 11.74
C ILE A 32 -2.60 8.31 12.37
N ILE A 33 -1.80 7.24 12.37
CA ILE A 33 -0.39 7.28 12.73
C ILE A 33 0.41 7.17 11.45
N ILE A 34 1.19 8.20 11.18
CA ILE A 34 2.11 8.24 10.04
C ILE A 34 3.56 8.20 10.53
N ALA A 35 4.28 7.16 10.13
CA ALA A 35 5.71 7.05 10.40
C ALA A 35 6.51 7.68 9.25
N THR A 36 7.49 8.51 9.59
CA THR A 36 8.30 9.25 8.60
C THR A 36 9.76 9.27 9.00
N ASP A 37 10.64 9.42 8.02
CA ASP A 37 12.10 9.58 8.22
C ASP A 37 12.48 11.02 8.64
N ILE A 38 11.62 11.99 8.34
CA ILE A 38 11.80 13.40 8.70
C ILE A 38 10.51 14.00 9.24
N ASN A 39 10.63 15.12 9.93
CA ASN A 39 9.44 15.92 10.29
C ASN A 39 8.81 16.54 9.03
N LEU A 40 7.50 16.34 8.88
CA LEU A 40 6.68 16.92 7.82
C LEU A 40 5.78 18.02 8.42
N PRO A 41 6.15 19.29 8.28
CA PRO A 41 5.41 20.38 8.91
C PRO A 41 3.98 20.52 8.40
N GLU A 42 3.66 20.01 7.22
CA GLU A 42 2.31 19.99 6.64
C GLU A 42 1.32 19.14 7.47
N LEU A 43 1.83 18.23 8.29
CA LEU A 43 1.03 17.39 9.20
C LEU A 43 0.79 18.06 10.56
N ASN A 44 1.54 19.10 10.88
CA ASN A 44 1.40 19.78 12.15
C ASN A 44 -0.01 20.38 12.27
N ASN A 45 -0.65 20.14 13.39
CA ASN A 45 -2.00 20.64 13.71
C ASN A 45 -3.13 20.08 12.82
N VAL A 46 -2.90 19.00 12.07
CA VAL A 46 -4.00 18.28 11.39
C VAL A 46 -4.68 17.35 12.39
N ALA A 47 -5.96 17.62 12.65
CA ALA A 47 -6.71 16.86 13.65
C ALA A 47 -6.72 15.35 13.38
N GLY A 48 -6.47 14.57 14.45
CA GLY A 48 -6.49 13.13 14.39
C GLY A 48 -5.31 12.50 13.63
N ILE A 49 -4.23 13.23 13.38
CA ILE A 49 -2.99 12.72 12.81
C ILE A 49 -1.86 12.80 13.83
N THR A 50 -1.16 11.71 14.02
CA THR A 50 0.05 11.63 14.85
C THR A 50 1.22 11.26 13.96
N GLN A 51 2.20 12.14 13.87
CA GLN A 51 3.46 11.87 13.19
C GLN A 51 4.45 11.22 14.16
N VAL A 52 5.07 10.14 13.72
CA VAL A 52 6.15 9.44 14.42
C VAL A 52 7.40 9.48 13.57
N ILE A 53 8.52 9.92 14.15
CA ILE A 53 9.80 9.88 13.45
C ILE A 53 10.47 8.54 13.70
N ILE A 54 10.66 7.76 12.64
CA ILE A 54 11.42 6.52 12.70
C ILE A 54 12.87 6.82 12.35
N LYS A 55 13.72 6.78 13.35
CA LYS A 55 15.17 6.79 13.20
C LYS A 55 15.65 5.36 13.12
N ASN A 56 15.73 4.82 11.91
CA ASN A 56 16.20 3.46 11.70
C ASN A 56 16.95 3.38 10.37
N ASP A 57 18.02 2.60 10.34
CA ASP A 57 18.81 2.33 9.13
C ASP A 57 18.14 1.29 8.22
N TRP A 58 16.96 0.83 8.59
CA TRP A 58 16.22 -0.16 7.82
C TRP A 58 15.47 0.46 6.64
N ASN A 59 15.31 -0.34 5.59
CA ASN A 59 14.42 0.03 4.51
C ASN A 59 12.99 0.20 5.04
N PRO A 60 12.33 1.34 4.79
CA PRO A 60 10.98 1.62 5.29
C PRO A 60 9.95 0.51 5.03
N VAL A 61 10.03 -0.19 3.91
CA VAL A 61 9.09 -1.29 3.59
C VAL A 61 9.12 -2.41 4.64
N ASN A 62 10.26 -2.63 5.30
CA ASN A 62 10.43 -3.65 6.33
C ASN A 62 9.96 -3.21 7.73
N LEU A 63 9.54 -1.96 7.88
CA LEU A 63 9.17 -1.38 9.18
C LEU A 63 7.67 -1.46 9.48
N LYS A 64 6.86 -1.98 8.56
CA LYS A 64 5.38 -2.06 8.72
C LYS A 64 4.95 -2.74 10.03
N PRO A 65 5.38 -3.98 10.32
CA PRO A 65 4.99 -4.63 11.57
C PRO A 65 5.58 -3.92 12.80
N LEU A 66 6.79 -3.38 12.71
CA LEU A 66 7.43 -2.65 13.82
C LEU A 66 6.62 -1.41 14.21
N LEU A 67 6.13 -0.63 13.24
CA LEU A 67 5.30 0.53 13.49
C LEU A 67 4.05 0.18 14.33
N LEU A 68 3.35 -0.89 13.94
CA LEU A 68 2.15 -1.32 14.65
C LEU A 68 2.46 -1.85 16.06
N LEU A 69 3.57 -2.55 16.21
CA LEU A 69 4.00 -3.10 17.51
C LEU A 69 4.47 -2.01 18.49
N GLN A 70 5.12 -0.96 17.98
CA GLN A 70 5.57 0.16 18.81
C GLN A 70 4.45 1.15 19.17
N HIS A 71 3.43 1.25 18.34
CA HIS A 71 2.29 2.14 18.52
C HIS A 71 0.96 1.35 18.47
N PRO A 72 0.73 0.41 19.39
CA PRO A 72 -0.39 -0.50 19.29
C PRO A 72 -1.73 0.20 19.48
N SER A 73 -2.73 -0.24 18.74
CA SER A 73 -4.14 0.08 18.94
C SER A 73 -4.95 -1.21 19.00
N GLU A 74 -6.18 -1.16 19.50
CA GLU A 74 -7.05 -2.34 19.55
C GLU A 74 -7.22 -2.98 18.17
N ASN A 75 -7.63 -2.14 17.21
CA ASN A 75 -7.78 -2.52 15.80
C ASN A 75 -6.87 -1.67 14.93
N PHE A 76 -6.29 -2.26 13.90
CA PHE A 76 -5.40 -1.58 12.99
C PHE A 76 -5.81 -1.77 11.52
N ILE A 77 -5.57 -0.73 10.73
CA ILE A 77 -5.62 -0.77 9.26
C ILE A 77 -4.33 -0.14 8.76
N PHE A 78 -3.55 -0.87 7.97
CA PHE A 78 -2.34 -0.36 7.35
C PHE A 78 -2.54 -0.11 5.87
N PHE A 79 -2.04 1.01 5.38
CA PHE A 79 -1.95 1.33 3.95
C PHE A 79 -0.55 1.80 3.60
N ASP A 80 0.00 1.32 2.50
CA ASP A 80 1.18 1.93 1.88
C ASP A 80 0.88 3.37 1.45
N ALA A 81 1.89 4.24 1.54
CA ALA A 81 1.76 5.66 1.23
C ALA A 81 1.35 5.96 -0.23
N ASP A 82 1.44 4.98 -1.12
CA ASP A 82 1.04 5.08 -2.52
C ASP A 82 -0.31 4.40 -2.81
N ILE A 83 -1.16 4.33 -1.79
CA ILE A 83 -2.57 3.96 -1.91
C ILE A 83 -3.44 5.22 -1.82
N VAL A 84 -4.56 5.24 -2.55
CA VAL A 84 -5.64 6.23 -2.42
C VAL A 84 -6.95 5.48 -2.23
N VAL A 85 -7.66 5.75 -1.13
CA VAL A 85 -8.97 5.17 -0.86
C VAL A 85 -10.01 5.84 -1.76
N THR A 86 -10.90 5.05 -2.38
CA THR A 86 -11.84 5.55 -3.40
C THR A 86 -13.30 5.30 -3.06
N ASN A 87 -13.58 4.54 -1.99
CA ASN A 87 -14.93 4.18 -1.58
C ASN A 87 -15.18 4.55 -0.12
N ALA A 88 -16.20 5.38 0.13
CA ALA A 88 -16.56 5.86 1.47
C ALA A 88 -16.98 4.72 2.43
N GLN A 89 -17.50 3.62 1.91
CA GLN A 89 -17.94 2.48 2.74
C GLN A 89 -16.77 1.54 3.11
N PHE A 90 -15.57 1.76 2.54
CA PHE A 90 -14.47 0.84 2.72
C PHE A 90 -13.96 0.76 4.17
N ILE A 91 -13.68 1.91 4.80
CA ILE A 91 -13.21 1.94 6.18
C ILE A 91 -14.29 1.42 7.16
N PRO A 92 -15.55 1.88 7.11
CA PRO A 92 -16.61 1.31 7.94
C PRO A 92 -16.78 -0.21 7.80
N GLU A 93 -16.66 -0.73 6.59
CA GLU A 93 -16.77 -2.18 6.37
C GLU A 93 -15.57 -2.94 6.91
N LEU A 94 -14.35 -2.39 6.78
CA LEU A 94 -13.17 -2.97 7.41
C LEU A 94 -13.32 -3.06 8.93
N GLU A 95 -13.81 -2.01 9.57
CA GLU A 95 -14.08 -2.01 11.01
C GLU A 95 -15.06 -3.12 11.42
N ARG A 96 -16.10 -3.33 10.63
CA ARG A 96 -17.05 -4.45 10.83
C ARG A 96 -16.37 -5.82 10.64
N LEU A 97 -15.49 -5.96 9.66
CA LEU A 97 -14.82 -7.23 9.35
C LEU A 97 -13.73 -7.57 10.38
N ILE A 98 -13.03 -6.58 10.92
CA ILE A 98 -11.97 -6.77 11.93
C ILE A 98 -12.51 -7.45 13.21
N THR A 99 -13.80 -7.25 13.55
CA THR A 99 -14.42 -7.88 14.73
C THR A 99 -14.51 -9.41 14.65
N ASN A 100 -14.27 -10.00 13.48
CA ASN A 100 -14.29 -11.46 13.31
C ASN A 100 -12.94 -12.14 13.56
N ASP A 101 -11.98 -11.46 14.18
CA ASP A 101 -10.63 -11.97 14.50
C ASP A 101 -9.87 -12.54 13.29
N LYS A 102 -10.18 -12.05 12.09
CA LYS A 102 -9.53 -12.47 10.87
C LYS A 102 -8.53 -11.43 10.39
N PHE A 103 -7.41 -11.91 9.86
CA PHE A 103 -6.48 -11.04 9.17
C PHE A 103 -7.03 -10.68 7.79
N ILE A 104 -7.07 -9.41 7.49
CA ILE A 104 -7.63 -8.89 6.23
C ILE A 104 -6.48 -8.42 5.37
N THR A 105 -6.41 -8.85 4.12
CA THR A 105 -5.38 -8.44 3.18
C THR A 105 -5.88 -8.44 1.74
N CYS A 106 -5.06 -7.98 0.81
CA CYS A 106 -5.40 -7.89 -0.61
C CYS A 106 -4.65 -8.95 -1.41
N ILE A 107 -5.35 -9.62 -2.31
CA ILE A 107 -4.73 -10.54 -3.27
C ILE A 107 -4.03 -9.72 -4.36
N GLU A 108 -2.77 -10.01 -4.62
CA GLU A 108 -2.03 -9.45 -5.75
C GLU A 108 -2.02 -10.38 -6.96
N GLY A 109 -2.00 -11.68 -6.74
CA GLY A 109 -1.95 -12.64 -7.84
C GLY A 109 -2.14 -14.09 -7.40
N ILE A 110 -1.81 -15.00 -8.28
CA ILE A 110 -1.80 -16.46 -8.02
C ILE A 110 -0.36 -16.92 -7.83
N VAL A 111 -0.15 -17.72 -6.80
CA VAL A 111 1.10 -18.46 -6.64
C VAL A 111 1.00 -19.73 -7.47
N VAL A 112 1.94 -19.92 -8.38
CA VAL A 112 2.03 -21.15 -9.18
C VAL A 112 2.61 -22.27 -8.31
N ASP A 113 2.05 -23.47 -8.40
CA ASP A 113 2.43 -24.60 -7.53
C ASP A 113 3.91 -24.97 -7.59
N ASN A 114 4.56 -24.74 -8.71
CA ASN A 114 5.98 -24.98 -8.93
C ASN A 114 6.86 -23.75 -8.73
N GLU A 115 6.35 -22.68 -8.14
CA GLU A 115 7.13 -21.48 -7.94
C GLU A 115 8.19 -21.71 -6.84
N TYR A 116 9.46 -21.43 -7.17
CA TYR A 116 10.60 -21.62 -6.27
C TYR A 116 10.46 -20.85 -4.94
N ARG A 117 9.73 -19.74 -4.91
CA ARG A 117 9.46 -18.96 -3.69
C ARG A 117 8.70 -19.77 -2.64
N ARG A 118 7.77 -20.65 -3.05
CA ARG A 118 7.01 -21.49 -2.12
C ARG A 118 7.89 -22.43 -1.31
N SER A 119 8.85 -23.10 -1.95
CA SER A 119 9.78 -23.98 -1.24
C SER A 119 10.59 -23.19 -0.22
N TYR A 120 11.04 -21.99 -0.59
CA TYR A 120 11.79 -21.14 0.31
C TYR A 120 10.95 -20.60 1.48
N TRP A 121 9.69 -20.25 1.25
CA TRP A 121 8.77 -19.88 2.34
C TRP A 121 8.57 -21.02 3.36
N SER A 122 8.57 -22.27 2.90
CA SER A 122 8.53 -23.44 3.80
C SER A 122 9.78 -23.56 4.66
N GLU A 123 10.94 -23.29 4.09
CA GLU A 123 12.21 -23.27 4.83
C GLU A 123 12.22 -22.17 5.89
N ILE A 124 11.79 -20.96 5.52
CA ILE A 124 11.70 -19.79 6.42
C ILE A 124 10.82 -20.10 7.63
N HIS A 125 9.69 -20.74 7.44
CA HIS A 125 8.72 -20.97 8.50
C HIS A 125 8.95 -22.26 9.29
N HIS A 126 9.98 -23.06 8.93
CA HIS A 126 10.31 -24.35 9.57
C HIS A 126 9.11 -25.31 9.69
N THR A 127 8.17 -25.26 8.76
CA THR A 127 7.00 -26.13 8.78
C THR A 127 7.30 -27.39 7.99
N ASN A 128 7.49 -28.50 8.70
CA ASN A 128 7.58 -29.84 8.12
C ASN A 128 6.23 -30.35 7.58
N ASN A 129 5.15 -29.66 7.87
CA ASN A 129 3.82 -30.01 7.42
C ASN A 129 3.50 -29.14 6.22
N GLY A 130 3.24 -29.78 5.07
CA GLY A 130 3.03 -29.13 3.79
C GLY A 130 2.23 -27.84 3.90
N LEU A 131 2.72 -26.80 3.26
CA LEU A 131 2.12 -25.47 3.23
C LEU A 131 0.61 -25.60 3.07
N ALA A 132 -0.16 -24.92 3.89
CA ALA A 132 -1.57 -24.72 3.62
C ALA A 132 -1.68 -24.25 2.17
N ASN A 133 -2.44 -24.97 1.34
CA ASN A 133 -2.50 -24.76 -0.11
C ASN A 133 -3.21 -23.44 -0.48
N HIS A 134 -2.71 -22.30 0.02
CA HIS A 134 -3.18 -21.03 -0.47
C HIS A 134 -2.64 -20.80 -1.88
N LYS A 135 -3.55 -20.71 -2.83
CA LYS A 135 -3.19 -20.39 -4.21
C LYS A 135 -2.88 -18.90 -4.42
N TRP A 136 -3.13 -18.07 -3.41
CA TRP A 136 -3.05 -16.63 -3.53
C TRP A 136 -1.71 -16.09 -3.04
N TYR A 137 -1.20 -15.10 -3.76
CA TYR A 137 -0.11 -14.23 -3.37
C TYR A 137 -0.71 -12.92 -2.86
N TYR A 138 -0.40 -12.55 -1.64
CA TYR A 138 -0.98 -11.40 -0.97
C TYR A 138 -0.06 -10.18 -1.04
N ASN A 139 -0.66 -9.01 -1.19
CA ASN A 139 0.05 -7.74 -1.19
C ASN A 139 0.23 -7.22 0.24
N SER A 140 1.44 -6.76 0.58
CA SER A 140 1.76 -6.20 1.90
C SER A 140 1.44 -4.71 2.03
N GLY A 141 0.99 -4.07 0.96
CA GLY A 141 0.65 -2.63 0.97
C GLY A 141 -0.67 -2.30 1.65
N PHE A 142 -1.53 -3.30 1.84
CA PHE A 142 -2.77 -3.19 2.59
C PHE A 142 -2.99 -4.41 3.47
N PHE A 143 -3.22 -4.18 4.75
CA PHE A 143 -3.70 -5.20 5.67
C PHE A 143 -4.41 -4.58 6.87
N ALA A 144 -5.27 -5.37 7.53
CA ALA A 144 -6.01 -4.95 8.70
C ALA A 144 -6.26 -6.12 9.66
N GLY A 145 -6.50 -5.81 10.93
CA GLY A 145 -6.77 -6.81 11.94
C GLY A 145 -6.94 -6.24 13.34
N ASN A 146 -7.08 -7.15 14.29
CA ASN A 146 -7.15 -6.86 15.72
C ASN A 146 -5.80 -7.17 16.38
N MET A 147 -5.31 -6.28 17.23
CA MET A 147 -3.99 -6.43 17.85
C MET A 147 -3.93 -7.62 18.81
N ALA A 148 -5.01 -7.89 19.55
CA ALA A 148 -5.01 -9.01 20.50
C ALA A 148 -4.82 -10.36 19.78
N THR A 149 -5.48 -10.53 18.62
CA THR A 149 -5.41 -11.76 17.81
C THR A 149 -4.15 -11.84 16.95
N HIS A 150 -3.71 -10.70 16.37
CA HIS A 150 -2.67 -10.71 15.33
C HIS A 150 -1.29 -10.23 15.80
N LYS A 151 -1.12 -9.92 17.10
CA LYS A 151 0.20 -9.52 17.64
C LYS A 151 1.28 -10.56 17.38
N SER A 152 0.94 -11.84 17.53
CA SER A 152 1.88 -12.94 17.27
C SER A 152 2.28 -13.01 15.79
N LEU A 153 1.35 -12.77 14.87
CA LEU A 153 1.63 -12.69 13.43
C LEU A 153 2.60 -11.53 13.14
N LEU A 154 2.35 -10.35 13.69
CA LEU A 154 3.20 -9.17 13.51
C LEU A 154 4.60 -9.38 14.10
N ASN A 155 4.71 -9.99 15.28
CA ASN A 155 6.00 -10.35 15.89
C ASN A 155 6.76 -11.36 15.01
N ASN A 156 6.08 -12.37 14.52
CA ASN A 156 6.68 -13.37 13.63
C ASN A 156 7.16 -12.71 12.31
N TRP A 157 6.35 -11.81 11.73
CA TRP A 157 6.75 -11.05 10.56
C TRP A 157 8.02 -10.25 10.82
N MET A 158 8.11 -9.57 11.97
CA MET A 158 9.29 -8.80 12.36
C MET A 158 10.52 -9.68 12.57
N GLU A 159 10.35 -10.81 13.27
CA GLU A 159 11.42 -11.77 13.52
C GLU A 159 11.97 -12.37 12.23
N LEU A 160 11.10 -12.88 11.36
CA LEU A 160 11.49 -13.46 10.08
C LEU A 160 12.13 -12.42 9.15
N SER A 161 11.60 -11.20 9.11
CA SER A 161 12.23 -10.10 8.37
C SER A 161 13.64 -9.85 8.86
N SER A 162 13.86 -9.78 10.18
CA SER A 162 15.19 -9.55 10.77
C SER A 162 16.17 -10.70 10.50
N ARG A 163 15.66 -11.92 10.35
CA ARG A 163 16.48 -13.13 10.14
C ARG A 163 16.85 -13.34 8.67
N TYR A 164 15.97 -13.04 7.75
CA TYR A 164 16.09 -13.45 6.34
C TYR A 164 16.26 -12.30 5.36
N LEU A 165 16.03 -11.06 5.77
CA LEU A 165 16.23 -9.91 4.91
C LEU A 165 17.48 -9.12 5.33
N ASP A 166 18.16 -8.53 4.35
CA ASP A 166 19.02 -7.40 4.62
C ASP A 166 18.13 -6.17 4.80
N LEU A 167 17.87 -5.84 6.07
CA LEU A 167 16.92 -4.79 6.43
C LEU A 167 17.37 -3.39 5.98
N SER A 168 18.66 -3.19 5.72
CA SER A 168 19.25 -1.93 5.23
C SER A 168 19.21 -1.83 3.70
N ALA A 169 19.06 -2.94 2.99
CA ALA A 169 19.09 -2.94 1.54
C ALA A 169 17.94 -2.12 0.95
N LEU A 170 18.29 -1.17 0.08
CA LEU A 170 17.33 -0.34 -0.64
C LEU A 170 16.58 -1.09 -1.76
N PHE A 171 17.11 -2.22 -2.21
CA PHE A 171 16.57 -3.03 -3.29
C PHE A 171 16.83 -4.52 -3.05
N PHE A 172 16.04 -5.35 -3.69
CA PHE A 172 16.03 -6.81 -3.72
C PHE A 172 17.44 -7.42 -3.68
N SER A 173 17.96 -7.66 -2.51
CA SER A 173 19.31 -8.23 -2.32
C SER A 173 19.30 -9.76 -2.44
N ASP A 174 18.19 -10.41 -2.17
CA ASP A 174 18.02 -11.86 -2.30
C ASP A 174 17.05 -12.20 -3.43
N SER A 175 17.52 -12.95 -4.42
CA SER A 175 16.70 -13.43 -5.54
C SER A 175 15.58 -14.40 -5.10
N ARG A 176 15.67 -14.97 -3.90
CA ARG A 176 14.67 -15.87 -3.32
C ARG A 176 13.50 -15.12 -2.67
N LEU A 177 13.72 -13.86 -2.27
CA LEU A 177 12.72 -12.96 -1.67
C LEU A 177 12.67 -11.63 -2.43
N PRO A 178 12.30 -11.64 -3.71
CA PRO A 178 12.38 -10.45 -4.56
C PRO A 178 11.44 -9.32 -4.11
N MET A 179 10.41 -9.64 -3.33
CA MET A 179 9.45 -8.67 -2.78
C MET A 179 9.63 -8.46 -1.27
N GLN A 180 10.80 -8.82 -0.72
CA GLN A 180 11.21 -8.57 0.69
C GLN A 180 10.10 -8.83 1.72
N ASP A 181 9.59 -7.76 2.36
CA ASP A 181 8.56 -7.80 3.40
C ASP A 181 7.28 -8.53 2.96
N GLN A 182 6.91 -8.40 1.71
CA GLN A 182 5.74 -9.06 1.15
C GLN A 182 5.94 -10.57 1.03
N ASP A 183 7.13 -11.04 0.65
CA ASP A 183 7.45 -12.47 0.62
C ASP A 183 7.46 -13.07 2.03
N ILE A 184 7.98 -12.36 3.02
CA ILE A 184 7.91 -12.79 4.43
C ILE A 184 6.46 -12.87 4.91
N LEU A 185 5.63 -11.85 4.63
CA LEU A 185 4.21 -11.91 4.96
C LEU A 185 3.53 -13.13 4.30
N ASN A 186 3.82 -13.39 3.03
CA ASN A 186 3.27 -14.54 2.32
C ASN A 186 3.75 -15.88 2.93
N ALA A 187 5.01 -15.98 3.36
CA ALA A 187 5.49 -17.17 4.08
C ALA A 187 4.67 -17.44 5.36
N ILE A 188 4.32 -16.39 6.10
CA ILE A 188 3.47 -16.50 7.30
C ILE A 188 2.04 -16.88 6.91
N LEU A 189 1.45 -16.19 5.95
CA LEU A 189 0.05 -16.39 5.55
C LEU A 189 -0.17 -17.77 4.90
N GLN A 190 0.82 -18.33 4.19
CA GLN A 190 0.74 -19.70 3.68
C GLN A 190 0.57 -20.74 4.80
N ASN A 191 1.01 -20.44 6.01
CA ASN A 191 0.86 -21.29 7.20
C ASN A 191 -0.36 -20.91 8.07
N THR A 192 -1.10 -19.88 7.71
CA THR A 192 -2.31 -19.46 8.39
C THR A 192 -3.53 -20.15 7.76
N PRO A 193 -4.44 -20.76 8.53
CA PRO A 193 -5.63 -21.36 7.99
C PRO A 193 -6.43 -20.36 7.12
N SER A 194 -6.91 -20.79 5.97
CA SER A 194 -7.59 -19.91 5.01
C SER A 194 -8.85 -19.24 5.54
N ASN A 195 -9.54 -19.90 6.49
CA ASN A 195 -10.70 -19.34 7.17
C ASN A 195 -10.35 -18.21 8.14
N ASN A 196 -9.07 -18.04 8.49
CA ASN A 196 -8.58 -16.94 9.32
C ASN A 196 -8.11 -15.73 8.50
N ILE A 197 -8.25 -15.78 7.18
CA ILE A 197 -7.86 -14.70 6.28
C ILE A 197 -9.10 -14.23 5.50
N ILE A 198 -9.36 -12.93 5.51
CA ILE A 198 -10.29 -12.29 4.57
C ILE A 198 -9.46 -11.66 3.46
N SER A 199 -9.67 -12.16 2.24
CA SER A 199 -8.98 -11.68 1.06
C SER A 199 -9.85 -10.70 0.30
N ILE A 200 -9.40 -9.46 0.15
CA ILE A 200 -10.01 -8.52 -0.78
C ILE A 200 -9.50 -8.89 -2.17
N GLN A 201 -10.41 -9.31 -3.04
CA GLN A 201 -10.05 -9.75 -4.37
C GLN A 201 -9.85 -8.55 -5.30
N MET A 202 -8.88 -8.68 -6.17
CA MET A 202 -8.74 -7.79 -7.32
C MET A 202 -9.74 -8.19 -8.42
N PRO A 203 -10.29 -7.21 -9.17
CA PRO A 203 -11.10 -7.53 -10.33
C PRO A 203 -10.22 -8.17 -11.38
N ASP A 204 -10.69 -9.25 -11.96
CA ASP A 204 -10.16 -9.95 -13.13
C ASP A 204 -8.77 -9.51 -13.61
N TRP A 205 -7.79 -9.83 -12.80
CA TRP A 205 -6.38 -9.49 -13.02
C TRP A 205 -5.87 -9.91 -14.39
N TYR A 206 -6.47 -10.96 -14.94
CA TYR A 206 -6.07 -11.57 -16.19
C TYR A 206 -6.74 -10.97 -17.42
N SER A 207 -7.87 -10.28 -17.27
CA SER A 207 -8.62 -9.72 -18.41
C SER A 207 -8.38 -8.23 -18.64
N VAL A 208 -7.85 -7.53 -17.64
CA VAL A 208 -7.49 -6.13 -17.78
C VAL A 208 -5.98 -6.06 -17.90
N VAL A 209 -5.49 -5.50 -19.01
CA VAL A 209 -4.12 -4.98 -19.09
C VAL A 209 -4.03 -3.86 -18.07
N VAL A 210 -3.77 -4.24 -16.82
CA VAL A 210 -3.56 -3.29 -15.74
C VAL A 210 -2.40 -2.43 -16.17
N PRO A 211 -2.55 -1.10 -16.24
CA PRO A 211 -1.41 -0.23 -16.44
C PRO A 211 -0.35 -0.64 -15.43
N GLN A 212 0.88 -0.88 -15.88
CA GLN A 212 1.99 -1.49 -15.12
C GLN A 212 2.29 -0.88 -13.74
N HIS A 213 1.49 0.08 -13.26
CA HIS A 213 1.81 0.93 -12.13
C HIS A 213 0.66 1.14 -11.13
N SER A 214 -0.50 0.51 -11.34
CA SER A 214 -1.60 0.60 -10.39
C SER A 214 -2.53 -0.60 -10.52
N PHE A 215 -3.09 -1.03 -9.41
CA PHE A 215 -4.13 -2.04 -9.39
C PHE A 215 -5.33 -1.59 -8.54
N TYR A 216 -6.44 -2.25 -8.71
CA TYR A 216 -7.69 -1.95 -8.04
C TYR A 216 -8.09 -3.08 -7.12
N ALA A 217 -8.29 -2.78 -5.84
CA ALA A 217 -8.95 -3.72 -4.95
C ALA A 217 -10.46 -3.60 -5.14
N THR A 218 -11.10 -4.72 -5.40
CA THR A 218 -12.56 -4.84 -5.48
C THR A 218 -13.07 -5.81 -4.40
N GLY A 219 -13.76 -6.81 -4.68
CA GLY A 219 -14.37 -7.73 -3.74
C GLY A 219 -15.78 -7.28 -3.44
N ILE A 220 -16.12 -7.14 -2.17
CA ILE A 220 -17.44 -6.67 -1.74
C ILE A 220 -17.68 -5.18 -2.05
N PHE A 221 -16.62 -4.44 -2.32
CA PHE A 221 -16.67 -3.00 -2.58
C PHE A 221 -16.76 -2.73 -4.08
N LYS A 222 -17.87 -2.15 -4.48
CA LYS A 222 -18.10 -1.70 -5.86
C LYS A 222 -18.49 -0.22 -5.85
N PRO A 223 -17.83 0.65 -6.66
CA PRO A 223 -16.80 0.33 -7.64
C PRO A 223 -15.49 -0.14 -6.96
N HIS A 224 -14.50 0.52 -6.67
CA HIS A 224 -13.22 0.07 -6.12
C HIS A 224 -13.07 0.51 -4.67
N ALA A 225 -12.45 -0.29 -3.84
CA ALA A 225 -12.14 0.06 -2.45
C ALA A 225 -11.02 1.11 -2.39
N PHE A 226 -9.97 0.87 -3.14
CA PHE A 226 -8.81 1.76 -3.27
C PHE A 226 -8.07 1.53 -4.60
N VAL A 227 -7.15 2.41 -4.91
CA VAL A 227 -6.17 2.25 -6.00
C VAL A 227 -4.78 2.29 -5.41
N HIS A 228 -3.89 1.43 -5.89
CA HIS A 228 -2.51 1.30 -5.42
C HIS A 228 -1.52 1.50 -6.57
N CYS A 229 -0.52 2.33 -6.38
CA CYS A 229 0.53 2.57 -7.37
C CYS A 229 1.74 1.67 -7.13
N THR A 230 1.68 0.43 -7.57
CA THR A 230 2.76 -0.55 -7.35
C THR A 230 4.01 -0.32 -8.21
N GLY A 231 3.91 0.52 -9.25
CA GLY A 231 5.01 0.76 -10.19
C GLY A 231 6.08 1.74 -9.70
N LYS A 232 7.24 1.70 -10.38
CA LYS A 232 8.39 2.57 -10.08
C LYS A 232 8.10 4.07 -10.32
N ASN A 233 7.27 4.39 -11.32
CA ASN A 233 6.98 5.77 -11.72
C ASN A 233 5.80 6.32 -10.94
N LYS A 234 6.07 7.06 -9.89
CA LYS A 234 5.05 7.74 -9.09
C LYS A 234 4.66 9.07 -9.74
N PRO A 235 3.40 9.54 -9.62
CA PRO A 235 2.97 10.80 -10.22
C PRO A 235 3.73 12.02 -9.70
N TRP A 236 4.25 11.97 -8.49
CA TRP A 236 5.06 13.05 -7.90
C TRP A 236 6.54 13.03 -8.32
N ASP A 237 7.05 11.93 -8.85
CA ASP A 237 8.41 11.81 -9.38
C ASP A 237 8.50 12.25 -10.84
N ILE A 238 7.39 12.58 -11.48
CA ILE A 238 7.33 12.93 -12.89
C ILE A 238 7.69 14.41 -13.05
N ILE A 239 8.92 14.69 -13.47
CA ILE A 239 9.38 16.04 -13.80
C ILE A 239 8.77 16.52 -15.13
N ALA A 240 8.48 15.61 -16.03
CA ALA A 240 7.90 15.89 -17.33
C ALA A 240 6.68 15.00 -17.59
N THR A 241 5.78 15.47 -18.48
CA THR A 241 4.62 14.70 -18.92
C THR A 241 5.04 13.34 -19.48
N PRO A 242 4.58 12.21 -18.92
CA PRO A 242 4.94 10.90 -19.44
C PRO A 242 4.31 10.64 -20.83
N ALA A 243 4.86 9.67 -21.56
CA ALA A 243 4.36 9.26 -22.87
C ALA A 243 3.09 8.37 -22.81
N ARG A 244 2.35 8.41 -21.70
CA ARG A 244 1.10 7.68 -21.48
C ARG A 244 0.01 8.61 -20.94
N LEU A 245 -1.23 8.20 -21.04
CA LEU A 245 -2.33 8.89 -20.33
C LEU A 245 -2.27 8.59 -18.82
N PRO A 246 -2.80 9.51 -17.98
CA PRO A 246 -2.97 9.23 -16.55
C PRO A 246 -3.78 7.95 -16.34
N ASN A 247 -3.29 7.10 -15.47
CA ASN A 247 -4.02 5.94 -14.99
C ASN A 247 -4.99 6.31 -13.86
N SER A 248 -5.65 5.33 -13.29
CA SER A 248 -6.63 5.58 -12.25
C SER A 248 -6.00 6.11 -10.97
N TYR A 249 -4.82 5.59 -10.57
CA TYR A 249 -4.10 6.13 -9.43
C TYR A 249 -3.68 7.57 -9.65
N ASP A 250 -3.08 7.88 -10.82
CA ASP A 250 -2.65 9.24 -11.16
C ASP A 250 -3.83 10.24 -11.02
N ASN A 251 -5.03 9.84 -11.48
CA ASN A 251 -6.22 10.69 -11.42
C ASN A 251 -6.72 10.90 -9.99
N GLU A 252 -6.78 9.85 -9.17
CA GLU A 252 -7.22 9.95 -7.78
C GLU A 252 -6.19 10.70 -6.93
N TRP A 253 -4.88 10.46 -7.15
CA TRP A 253 -3.82 11.22 -6.52
C TRP A 253 -3.94 12.72 -6.81
N TYR A 254 -4.10 13.09 -8.10
CA TYR A 254 -4.27 14.47 -8.52
C TYR A 254 -5.51 15.12 -7.90
N LYS A 255 -6.61 14.38 -7.83
CA LYS A 255 -7.86 14.82 -7.23
C LYS A 255 -7.68 15.14 -5.74
N TYR A 256 -7.15 14.20 -4.96
CA TYR A 256 -7.07 14.33 -3.51
C TYR A 256 -5.89 15.19 -3.02
N LEU A 257 -4.85 15.35 -3.82
CA LEU A 257 -3.72 16.21 -3.44
C LEU A 257 -3.88 17.65 -3.90
N LEU A 258 -4.45 17.91 -5.08
CA LEU A 258 -4.35 19.20 -5.76
C LEU A 258 -5.69 19.83 -6.14
N LYS A 259 -6.78 19.07 -6.29
CA LYS A 259 -8.07 19.62 -6.74
C LYS A 259 -9.07 19.89 -5.64
N GLN A 260 -9.05 19.12 -4.58
CA GLN A 260 -10.08 19.21 -3.55
C GLN A 260 -9.58 20.05 -2.35
N THR A 261 -10.53 20.63 -1.62
CA THR A 261 -10.23 21.22 -0.32
C THR A 261 -9.90 20.07 0.64
N THR A 262 -8.64 19.97 1.04
CA THR A 262 -8.11 18.83 1.79
C THR A 262 -7.58 19.30 3.15
N PRO A 263 -7.60 18.44 4.19
CA PRO A 263 -7.02 18.81 5.48
C PRO A 263 -5.51 19.03 5.38
N ILE A 264 -4.80 18.32 4.52
CA ILE A 264 -3.37 18.51 4.28
C ILE A 264 -3.19 19.31 3.00
N LYS A 265 -2.68 20.53 3.14
CA LYS A 265 -2.29 21.36 1.99
C LYS A 265 -0.88 20.99 1.56
N SER A 266 -0.76 20.55 0.32
CA SER A 266 0.52 20.17 -0.26
C SER A 266 1.29 21.39 -0.78
N ASP A 267 2.61 21.38 -0.60
CA ASP A 267 3.55 22.31 -1.25
C ASP A 267 3.92 21.88 -2.67
N TYR A 268 3.32 20.79 -3.19
CA TYR A 268 3.60 20.25 -4.53
C TYR A 268 3.26 21.25 -5.62
N LYS A 269 4.27 21.61 -6.40
CA LYS A 269 4.12 22.56 -7.52
C LYS A 269 3.90 21.78 -8.82
N ILE A 270 2.69 21.90 -9.36
CA ILE A 270 2.35 21.30 -10.65
C ILE A 270 2.62 22.31 -11.78
N SER A 271 3.35 21.86 -12.81
CA SER A 271 3.52 22.65 -14.03
C SER A 271 2.24 22.72 -14.86
N TYR A 272 2.15 23.70 -15.75
CA TYR A 272 1.01 23.82 -16.67
C TYR A 272 0.83 22.56 -17.51
N LEU A 273 1.91 21.98 -18.05
CA LEU A 273 1.86 20.77 -18.88
C LEU A 273 1.41 19.54 -18.09
N GLN A 274 1.88 19.40 -16.83
CA GLN A 274 1.41 18.32 -15.95
C GLN A 274 -0.08 18.46 -15.67
N ARG A 275 -0.56 19.68 -15.39
CA ARG A 275 -2.00 19.91 -15.20
C ARG A 275 -2.81 19.49 -16.41
N GLN A 276 -2.39 19.89 -17.62
CA GLN A 276 -3.03 19.48 -18.87
C GLN A 276 -3.02 17.96 -19.06
N TRP A 277 -1.94 17.30 -18.64
CA TRP A 277 -1.84 15.84 -18.69
C TRP A 277 -2.84 15.17 -17.75
N PHE A 278 -2.91 15.57 -16.50
CA PHE A 278 -3.88 15.04 -15.54
C PHE A 278 -5.34 15.29 -15.97
N GLU A 279 -5.61 16.44 -16.53
CA GLU A 279 -6.96 16.82 -17.00
C GLU A 279 -7.34 16.20 -18.33
N ARG A 280 -6.46 15.42 -18.93
CA ARG A 280 -6.67 14.73 -20.24
C ARG A 280 -7.13 15.67 -21.35
N THR A 281 -6.59 16.86 -21.39
CA THR A 281 -6.94 17.87 -22.41
C THR A 281 -6.45 17.48 -23.81
N ALA A 282 -6.93 18.19 -24.84
CA ALA A 282 -6.45 18.01 -26.21
C ALA A 282 -4.93 18.18 -26.32
N LEU A 283 -4.37 19.14 -25.56
CA LEU A 283 -2.94 19.40 -25.52
C LEU A 283 -2.15 18.18 -24.99
N SER A 284 -2.64 17.50 -23.96
CA SER A 284 -1.99 16.30 -23.43
C SER A 284 -1.91 15.18 -24.47
N ARG A 285 -2.96 15.00 -25.28
CA ARG A 285 -3.00 14.02 -26.37
C ARG A 285 -1.99 14.34 -27.46
N ILE A 286 -1.81 15.62 -27.79
CA ILE A 286 -0.81 16.09 -28.77
C ILE A 286 0.60 15.83 -28.25
N VAL A 287 0.89 16.23 -26.99
CA VAL A 287 2.19 16.02 -26.37
C VAL A 287 2.56 14.53 -26.31
N ILE A 288 1.61 13.67 -25.96
CA ILE A 288 1.83 12.22 -25.96
C ILE A 288 2.14 11.68 -27.36
N LYS A 289 1.41 12.14 -28.39
CA LYS A 289 1.69 11.74 -29.78
C LYS A 289 3.09 12.17 -30.21
N ILE A 290 3.50 13.40 -29.92
CA ILE A 290 4.83 13.91 -30.23
C ILE A 290 5.91 13.07 -29.55
N LYS A 291 5.77 12.80 -28.25
CA LYS A 291 6.74 11.96 -27.51
C LYS A 291 6.84 10.53 -28.03
N LYS A 292 5.77 9.96 -28.58
CA LYS A 292 5.81 8.63 -29.19
C LYS A 292 6.49 8.60 -30.57
N ILE A 293 6.60 9.73 -31.22
CA ILE A 293 7.24 9.84 -32.55
C ILE A 293 8.74 10.12 -32.40
N PHE A 294 9.12 10.90 -31.39
CA PHE A 294 10.49 11.42 -31.24
C PHE A 294 11.24 10.89 -30.02
N GLY A 295 10.62 10.07 -29.18
CA GLY A 295 11.25 9.37 -28.03
C GLY A 295 11.24 7.88 -28.20
#